data_3c0562e5c74e0aea8c3967f51d780406
#
_entry.id   3c0562e5c74e0aea8c3967f51d780406
#
_cell.length_a   1.000
_cell.length_b   1.000
_cell.length_c   1.000
_cell.angle_alpha   90.00
_cell.angle_beta   90.00
_cell.angle_gamma   90.00
#
_symmetry.space_group_name_H-M   'P 1'
#
loop_
_entity.id
_entity.type
_entity.pdbx_description
1 polymer ?
#
loop_
_entity_poly.entity_id
_entity_poly.type
_entity_poly.pdbx_seq_one_letter_code
_entity_poly.pdbx_strand_id
1 'polypeptide(L)'
;MQLFDTHTHLLDDRFDGDREELIASLPEKGVLGVIDCACTEADWDRERSLSDEFPFVYYALGVHCHNALEATQGWLSRLKEAVLADPKCVAVGEIGLDYHYDFAPRELQKEILRAQLELAVRLDKPVILHDREAHADMLDALLPFAGRLRGVLHCYSGSAEMIRQYARCV
;
A
#
# COMPACT_ATOMS: atom_id res chain seq x y z
N MET A 1 -1.25 19.21 -17.62
CA MET A 1 -1.32 17.74 -17.59
C MET A 1 -2.12 17.38 -16.35
N GLN A 2 -3.04 16.44 -16.44
CA GLN A 2 -3.79 15.95 -15.27
C GLN A 2 -3.10 14.67 -14.76
N LEU A 3 -2.93 14.56 -13.44
CA LEU A 3 -2.22 13.47 -12.78
C LEU A 3 -3.13 12.83 -11.72
N PHE A 4 -2.98 11.52 -11.53
CA PHE A 4 -3.46 10.79 -10.38
C PHE A 4 -2.26 10.06 -9.77
N ASP A 5 -1.93 10.36 -8.51
CA ASP A 5 -0.82 9.70 -7.82
C ASP A 5 -1.34 8.48 -7.07
N THR A 6 -0.82 7.32 -7.42
CA THR A 6 -1.29 6.04 -6.85
C THR A 6 -0.55 5.63 -5.59
N HIS A 7 0.43 6.42 -5.13
CA HIS A 7 1.20 6.12 -3.93
C HIS A 7 1.81 7.39 -3.32
N THR A 8 1.30 7.77 -2.17
CA THR A 8 1.83 8.88 -1.35
C THR A 8 1.90 8.48 0.11
N HIS A 9 2.66 9.24 0.90
CA HIS A 9 2.73 9.17 2.36
C HIS A 9 2.55 10.56 2.94
N LEU A 10 1.36 11.11 2.80
CA LEU A 10 1.04 12.47 3.25
C LEU A 10 0.99 12.60 4.77
N LEU A 11 0.86 11.47 5.49
CA LEU A 11 0.92 11.42 6.95
C LEU A 11 2.35 11.37 7.52
N ASP A 12 3.39 11.35 6.68
CA ASP A 12 4.79 11.43 7.13
C ASP A 12 5.04 12.73 7.91
N ASP A 13 5.75 12.63 9.03
CA ASP A 13 6.05 13.74 9.95
C ASP A 13 6.79 14.91 9.26
N ARG A 14 7.46 14.64 8.12
CA ARG A 14 8.07 15.69 7.29
C ARG A 14 7.09 16.73 6.77
N PHE A 15 5.81 16.41 6.72
CA PHE A 15 4.75 17.31 6.28
C PHE A 15 3.98 17.98 7.43
N ASP A 16 4.32 17.73 8.70
CA ASP A 16 3.56 18.25 9.84
C ASP A 16 3.41 19.78 9.85
N GLY A 17 4.40 20.49 9.26
CA GLY A 17 4.39 21.96 9.23
C GLY A 17 3.48 22.58 8.17
N ASP A 18 3.16 21.84 7.09
CA ASP A 18 2.46 22.39 5.91
C ASP A 18 1.54 21.39 5.20
N ARG A 19 1.25 20.24 5.83
CA ARG A 19 0.46 19.13 5.23
C ARG A 19 -0.85 19.60 4.61
N GLU A 20 -1.66 20.33 5.36
CA GLU A 20 -2.98 20.79 4.91
C GLU A 20 -2.85 21.76 3.72
N GLU A 21 -1.92 22.72 3.79
CA GLU A 21 -1.65 23.67 2.73
C GLU A 21 -1.13 22.96 1.47
N LEU A 22 -0.19 22.03 1.64
CA LEU A 22 0.33 21.20 0.55
C LEU A 22 -0.80 20.45 -0.16
N ILE A 23 -1.61 19.69 0.60
CA ILE A 23 -2.70 18.89 0.03
C ILE A 23 -3.72 19.78 -0.66
N ALA A 24 -4.17 20.86 -0.03
CA ALA A 24 -5.12 21.79 -0.60
C ALA A 24 -4.64 22.39 -1.93
N SER A 25 -3.32 22.54 -2.12
CA SER A 25 -2.71 23.08 -3.37
C SER A 25 -2.65 22.09 -4.54
N LEU A 26 -2.81 20.78 -4.30
CA LEU A 26 -2.62 19.74 -5.32
C LEU A 26 -3.56 19.88 -6.54
N PRO A 27 -4.86 20.18 -6.39
CA PRO A 27 -5.75 20.37 -7.54
C PRO A 27 -5.31 21.51 -8.47
N GLU A 28 -4.82 22.61 -7.93
CA GLU A 28 -4.32 23.75 -8.73
C GLU A 28 -3.06 23.38 -9.54
N LYS A 29 -2.28 22.40 -9.03
CA LYS A 29 -1.11 21.85 -9.73
C LYS A 29 -1.47 20.76 -10.74
N GLY A 30 -2.77 20.44 -10.89
CA GLY A 30 -3.27 19.45 -11.86
C GLY A 30 -3.32 18.03 -11.33
N VAL A 31 -3.18 17.82 -10.01
CA VAL A 31 -3.39 16.53 -9.38
C VAL A 31 -4.88 16.32 -9.13
N LEU A 32 -5.47 15.32 -9.79
CA LEU A 32 -6.90 15.02 -9.71
C LEU A 32 -7.26 14.16 -8.51
N GLY A 33 -6.31 13.39 -8.03
CA GLY A 33 -6.47 12.55 -6.87
C GLY A 33 -5.16 11.87 -6.47
N VAL A 34 -5.11 11.44 -5.23
CA VAL A 34 -3.99 10.70 -4.66
C VAL A 34 -4.50 9.50 -3.88
N ILE A 35 -3.67 8.45 -3.76
CA ILE A 35 -3.89 7.38 -2.79
C ILE A 35 -2.79 7.49 -1.74
N ASP A 36 -3.16 7.80 -0.50
CA ASP A 36 -2.25 7.79 0.63
C ASP A 36 -2.15 6.39 1.24
N CYS A 37 -0.95 5.98 1.65
CA CYS A 37 -0.69 4.60 2.02
C CYS A 37 -0.28 4.47 3.48
N ALA A 38 -1.10 3.77 4.27
CA ALA A 38 -0.77 3.41 5.63
C ALA A 38 0.44 2.47 5.69
N CYS A 39 1.30 2.66 6.68
CA CYS A 39 2.41 1.77 6.98
C CYS A 39 2.13 0.85 8.18
N THR A 40 1.32 1.32 9.13
CA THR A 40 1.02 0.62 10.38
C THR A 40 -0.48 0.61 10.66
N GLU A 41 -0.89 -0.23 11.62
CA GLU A 41 -2.27 -0.23 12.12
C GLU A 41 -2.66 1.11 12.79
N ALA A 42 -1.68 1.81 13.37
CA ALA A 42 -1.91 3.12 14.00
C ALA A 42 -2.24 4.24 13.00
N ASP A 43 -1.90 4.05 11.72
CA ASP A 43 -2.16 5.04 10.67
C ASP A 43 -3.60 4.95 10.13
N TRP A 44 -4.31 3.83 10.29
CA TRP A 44 -5.57 3.57 9.58
C TRP A 44 -6.65 4.61 9.84
N ASP A 45 -6.85 5.01 11.10
CA ASP A 45 -7.84 6.05 11.43
C ASP A 45 -7.39 7.44 10.96
N ARG A 46 -6.07 7.70 10.91
CA ARG A 46 -5.52 8.96 10.41
C ARG A 46 -5.71 9.09 8.90
N GLU A 47 -5.48 8.01 8.14
CA GLU A 47 -5.74 7.95 6.70
C GLU A 47 -7.20 8.25 6.37
N ARG A 48 -8.11 7.63 7.10
CA ARG A 48 -9.53 7.88 6.96
C ARG A 48 -9.85 9.36 7.23
N SER A 49 -9.35 9.91 8.34
CA SER A 49 -9.59 11.30 8.71
C SER A 49 -9.08 12.27 7.62
N LEU A 50 -7.88 12.01 7.09
CA LEU A 50 -7.31 12.80 6.00
C LEU A 50 -8.19 12.75 4.74
N SER A 51 -8.68 11.57 4.40
CA SER A 51 -9.55 11.40 3.24
C SER A 51 -10.93 12.04 3.42
N ASP A 52 -11.45 12.10 4.63
CA ASP A 52 -12.71 12.79 4.94
C ASP A 52 -12.58 14.32 4.73
N GLU A 53 -11.40 14.87 5.06
CA GLU A 53 -11.12 16.29 4.91
C GLU A 53 -10.91 16.70 3.44
N PHE A 54 -10.24 15.87 2.65
CA PHE A 54 -9.92 16.16 1.25
C PHE A 54 -10.65 15.20 0.29
N PRO A 55 -11.66 15.66 -0.47
CA PRO A 55 -12.49 14.77 -1.31
C PRO A 55 -11.75 13.98 -2.38
N PHE A 56 -10.59 14.48 -2.85
CA PHE A 56 -9.74 13.85 -3.87
C PHE A 56 -8.64 12.95 -3.27
N VAL A 57 -8.54 12.87 -1.95
CA VAL A 57 -7.66 11.92 -1.25
C VAL A 57 -8.42 10.62 -1.02
N TYR A 58 -7.88 9.56 -1.55
CA TYR A 58 -8.22 8.17 -1.28
C TYR A 58 -7.11 7.56 -0.45
N TYR A 59 -7.33 6.35 0.08
CA TYR A 59 -6.29 5.71 0.87
C TYR A 59 -6.24 4.19 0.68
N ALA A 60 -5.10 3.62 1.04
CA ALA A 60 -4.86 2.20 1.11
C ALA A 60 -4.43 1.81 2.52
N LEU A 61 -4.96 0.70 3.01
CA LEU A 61 -4.65 0.18 4.34
C LEU A 61 -3.88 -1.13 4.26
N GLY A 62 -2.82 -1.23 5.03
CA GLY A 62 -2.00 -2.42 5.14
C GLY A 62 -1.06 -2.35 6.34
N VAL A 63 -0.23 -3.38 6.46
CA VAL A 63 0.94 -3.41 7.33
C VAL A 63 2.16 -3.54 6.44
N HIS A 64 2.95 -2.47 6.38
CA HIS A 64 4.17 -2.41 5.58
C HIS A 64 5.22 -3.40 6.11
N CYS A 65 6.08 -3.94 5.23
CA CYS A 65 7.10 -4.91 5.61
C CYS A 65 8.08 -4.39 6.68
N HIS A 66 8.36 -3.09 6.72
CA HIS A 66 9.18 -2.48 7.77
C HIS A 66 8.55 -2.61 9.16
N ASN A 67 7.23 -2.63 9.22
CA ASN A 67 6.44 -2.65 10.46
C ASN A 67 5.83 -4.04 10.75
N ALA A 68 6.28 -5.08 10.07
CA ALA A 68 5.74 -6.43 10.24
C ALA A 68 5.80 -6.94 11.70
N LEU A 69 6.78 -6.49 12.48
CA LEU A 69 6.90 -6.81 13.92
C LEU A 69 5.80 -6.16 14.78
N GLU A 70 5.13 -5.13 14.28
CA GLU A 70 4.08 -4.41 14.99
C GLU A 70 2.69 -5.04 14.78
N ALA A 71 2.57 -6.03 13.91
CA ALA A 71 1.31 -6.72 13.65
C ALA A 71 0.83 -7.47 14.92
N THR A 72 -0.18 -6.90 15.58
CA THR A 72 -0.71 -7.43 16.83
C THR A 72 -1.68 -8.58 16.61
N GLN A 73 -1.97 -9.38 17.66
CA GLN A 73 -2.94 -10.48 17.52
C GLN A 73 -4.28 -9.97 16.94
N GLY A 74 -4.79 -10.62 15.89
CA GLY A 74 -6.07 -10.28 15.26
C GLY A 74 -6.00 -9.12 14.27
N TRP A 75 -4.81 -8.58 13.97
CA TRP A 75 -4.60 -7.46 13.04
C TRP A 75 -5.29 -7.66 11.68
N LEU A 76 -5.24 -8.87 11.12
CA LEU A 76 -5.82 -9.16 9.81
C LEU A 76 -7.36 -9.03 9.80
N SER A 77 -8.02 -9.38 10.89
CA SER A 77 -9.47 -9.20 11.03
C SER A 77 -9.82 -7.71 11.12
N ARG A 78 -9.04 -6.94 11.87
CA ARG A 78 -9.22 -5.48 11.96
C ARG A 78 -8.93 -4.79 10.64
N LEU A 79 -7.88 -5.22 9.91
CA LEU A 79 -7.61 -4.72 8.55
C LEU A 79 -8.80 -4.96 7.63
N LYS A 80 -9.36 -6.17 7.64
CA LYS A 80 -10.55 -6.49 6.85
C LYS A 80 -11.72 -5.55 7.17
N GLU A 81 -12.00 -5.33 8.45
CA GLU A 81 -13.08 -4.46 8.90
C GLU A 81 -12.84 -3.01 8.45
N ALA A 82 -11.62 -2.49 8.65
CA ALA A 82 -11.24 -1.14 8.26
C ALA A 82 -11.35 -0.91 6.74
N VAL A 83 -10.85 -1.86 5.93
CA VAL A 83 -10.93 -1.77 4.45
C VAL A 83 -12.38 -1.77 3.94
N LEU A 84 -13.29 -2.44 4.64
CA LEU A 84 -14.70 -2.50 4.25
C LEU A 84 -15.54 -1.34 4.81
N ALA A 85 -15.04 -0.64 5.81
CA ALA A 85 -15.79 0.40 6.52
C ALA A 85 -16.00 1.68 5.67
N ASP A 86 -15.14 1.92 4.67
CA ASP A 86 -15.17 3.16 3.90
C ASP A 86 -14.88 2.90 2.42
N PRO A 87 -15.71 3.39 1.48
CA PRO A 87 -15.47 3.26 0.05
C PRO A 87 -14.23 4.02 -0.43
N LYS A 88 -13.73 5.02 0.29
CA LYS A 88 -12.48 5.75 -0.02
C LYS A 88 -11.23 4.94 0.31
N CYS A 89 -11.34 3.84 1.08
CA CYS A 89 -10.30 2.82 1.16
C CYS A 89 -10.33 1.98 -0.12
N VAL A 90 -9.48 2.34 -1.09
CA VAL A 90 -9.54 1.80 -2.45
C VAL A 90 -8.63 0.60 -2.68
N ALA A 91 -7.66 0.32 -1.82
CA ALA A 91 -6.69 -0.75 -1.98
C ALA A 91 -6.25 -1.35 -0.63
N VAL A 92 -5.67 -2.55 -0.70
CA VAL A 92 -4.85 -3.10 0.39
C VAL A 92 -3.38 -2.71 0.10
N GLY A 93 -2.78 -1.94 0.97
CA GLY A 93 -1.42 -1.39 0.78
C GLY A 93 -1.09 -0.29 1.81
N GLU A 94 0.17 0.09 1.94
CA GLU A 94 1.29 -0.48 1.23
C GLU A 94 1.72 -1.80 1.87
N ILE A 95 1.94 -2.82 1.05
CA ILE A 95 2.35 -4.17 1.49
C ILE A 95 3.51 -4.65 0.63
N GLY A 96 4.38 -5.50 1.15
CA GLY A 96 5.48 -5.95 0.31
C GLY A 96 6.64 -6.59 1.05
N LEU A 97 7.82 -6.53 0.40
CA LEU A 97 9.08 -7.05 0.91
C LEU A 97 10.19 -6.02 0.73
N ASP A 98 11.03 -5.88 1.76
CA ASP A 98 12.22 -5.03 1.73
C ASP A 98 13.41 -5.77 2.34
N TYR A 99 14.37 -6.14 1.50
CA TYR A 99 15.58 -6.83 1.92
C TYR A 99 16.80 -5.90 1.95
N HIS A 100 16.59 -4.62 1.62
CA HIS A 100 17.62 -3.60 1.73
C HIS A 100 17.74 -3.11 3.18
N TYR A 101 16.64 -2.69 3.78
CA TYR A 101 16.62 -2.23 5.18
C TYR A 101 16.51 -3.38 6.17
N ASP A 102 15.77 -4.44 5.81
CA ASP A 102 15.65 -5.70 6.57
C ASP A 102 15.21 -5.48 8.04
N PHE A 103 14.31 -4.50 8.28
CA PHE A 103 13.86 -4.11 9.63
C PHE A 103 13.06 -5.19 10.35
N ALA A 104 12.46 -6.12 9.62
CA ALA A 104 11.80 -7.28 10.17
C ALA A 104 12.34 -8.56 9.53
N PRO A 105 12.32 -9.72 10.24
CA PRO A 105 12.74 -10.99 9.68
C PRO A 105 12.02 -11.29 8.36
N ARG A 106 12.77 -11.70 7.31
CA ARG A 106 12.24 -11.94 5.97
C ARG A 106 11.07 -12.92 5.94
N GLU A 107 11.14 -13.98 6.73
CA GLU A 107 10.04 -14.94 6.84
C GLU A 107 8.76 -14.30 7.40
N LEU A 108 8.88 -13.39 8.36
CA LEU A 108 7.74 -12.63 8.87
C LEU A 108 7.19 -11.66 7.82
N GLN A 109 8.07 -10.95 7.10
CA GLN A 109 7.63 -10.09 5.98
C GLN A 109 6.81 -10.91 4.97
N LYS A 110 7.27 -12.10 4.58
CA LYS A 110 6.56 -13.00 3.65
C LYS A 110 5.23 -13.49 4.20
N GLU A 111 5.18 -13.85 5.49
CA GLU A 111 3.94 -14.28 6.16
C GLU A 111 2.88 -13.16 6.15
N ILE A 112 3.28 -11.95 6.57
CA ILE A 112 2.40 -10.77 6.60
C ILE A 112 1.94 -10.38 5.20
N LEU A 113 2.85 -10.36 4.22
CA LEU A 113 2.51 -10.11 2.82
C LEU A 113 1.47 -11.11 2.31
N ARG A 114 1.70 -12.41 2.48
CA ARG A 114 0.80 -13.45 2.00
C ARG A 114 -0.61 -13.32 2.58
N ALA A 115 -0.71 -13.07 3.89
CA ALA A 115 -2.01 -12.89 4.54
C ALA A 115 -2.79 -11.71 3.94
N GLN A 116 -2.11 -10.62 3.60
CA GLN A 116 -2.72 -9.43 2.98
C GLN A 116 -3.10 -9.66 1.50
N LEU A 117 -2.27 -10.38 0.74
CA LEU A 117 -2.62 -10.78 -0.64
C LEU A 117 -3.88 -11.67 -0.67
N GLU A 118 -3.96 -12.64 0.23
CA GLU A 118 -5.14 -13.49 0.39
C GLU A 118 -6.39 -12.66 0.77
N LEU A 119 -6.21 -11.65 1.62
CA LEU A 119 -7.29 -10.74 2.00
C LEU A 119 -7.74 -9.89 0.82
N ALA A 120 -6.81 -9.28 0.10
CA ALA A 120 -7.08 -8.44 -1.07
C ALA A 120 -7.91 -9.20 -2.14
N VAL A 121 -7.51 -10.44 -2.45
CA VAL A 121 -8.27 -11.31 -3.38
C VAL A 121 -9.67 -11.60 -2.86
N ARG A 122 -9.83 -11.91 -1.56
CA ARG A 122 -11.16 -12.17 -0.97
C ARG A 122 -12.09 -10.96 -0.98
N LEU A 123 -11.53 -9.76 -0.88
CA LEU A 123 -12.28 -8.50 -0.86
C LEU A 123 -12.45 -7.88 -2.25
N ASP A 124 -11.85 -8.48 -3.28
CA ASP A 124 -11.75 -7.90 -4.63
C ASP A 124 -11.15 -6.48 -4.63
N LYS A 125 -10.18 -6.23 -3.75
CA LYS A 125 -9.47 -4.95 -3.67
C LYS A 125 -8.14 -5.04 -4.41
N PRO A 126 -7.73 -4.00 -5.13
CA PRO A 126 -6.38 -3.90 -5.67
C PRO A 126 -5.34 -3.82 -4.56
N VAL A 127 -4.07 -4.03 -4.92
CA VAL A 127 -2.94 -3.94 -3.99
C VAL A 127 -1.96 -2.85 -4.41
N ILE A 128 -1.31 -2.21 -3.44
CA ILE A 128 -0.16 -1.34 -3.66
C ILE A 128 1.05 -2.04 -3.06
N LEU A 129 2.01 -2.39 -3.92
CA LEU A 129 3.11 -3.28 -3.61
C LEU A 129 4.45 -2.54 -3.50
N HIS A 130 5.17 -2.81 -2.42
CA HIS A 130 6.55 -2.43 -2.19
C HIS A 130 7.48 -3.61 -2.47
N ASP A 131 8.52 -3.40 -3.27
CA ASP A 131 9.54 -4.41 -3.55
C ASP A 131 10.92 -3.78 -3.64
N ARG A 132 11.74 -4.02 -2.64
CA ARG A 132 13.12 -3.53 -2.63
C ARG A 132 14.11 -4.64 -2.34
N GLU A 133 14.94 -4.98 -3.35
CA GLU A 133 15.95 -6.05 -3.29
C GLU A 133 15.37 -7.45 -2.92
N ALA A 134 14.04 -7.64 -3.09
CA ALA A 134 13.32 -8.85 -2.73
C ALA A 134 12.60 -9.51 -3.93
N HIS A 135 12.96 -9.12 -5.16
CA HIS A 135 12.21 -9.43 -6.38
C HIS A 135 11.85 -10.90 -6.58
N ALA A 136 12.75 -11.84 -6.25
CA ALA A 136 12.49 -13.27 -6.41
C ALA A 136 11.39 -13.75 -5.46
N ASP A 137 11.52 -13.45 -4.16
CA ASP A 137 10.54 -13.84 -3.14
C ASP A 137 9.20 -13.09 -3.33
N MET A 138 9.24 -11.85 -3.80
CA MET A 138 8.04 -11.11 -4.16
C MET A 138 7.28 -11.79 -5.31
N LEU A 139 7.99 -12.18 -6.36
CA LEU A 139 7.39 -12.88 -7.49
C LEU A 139 6.80 -14.23 -7.06
N ASP A 140 7.53 -14.99 -6.25
CA ASP A 140 7.07 -16.26 -5.70
C ASP A 140 5.82 -16.09 -4.82
N ALA A 141 5.75 -15.00 -4.06
CA ALA A 141 4.56 -14.66 -3.25
C ALA A 141 3.33 -14.30 -4.11
N LEU A 142 3.54 -13.67 -5.27
CA LEU A 142 2.45 -13.22 -6.16
C LEU A 142 1.95 -14.32 -7.09
N LEU A 143 2.82 -15.25 -7.52
CA LEU A 143 2.47 -16.32 -8.49
C LEU A 143 1.20 -17.12 -8.12
N PRO A 144 0.95 -17.51 -6.86
CA PRO A 144 -0.28 -18.22 -6.48
C PRO A 144 -1.57 -17.43 -6.73
N PHE A 145 -1.47 -16.12 -6.93
CA PHE A 145 -2.59 -15.21 -7.12
C PHE A 145 -2.72 -14.68 -8.56
N ALA A 146 -1.87 -15.14 -9.47
CA ALA A 146 -1.86 -14.68 -10.87
C ALA A 146 -3.25 -14.72 -11.51
N GLY A 147 -3.63 -13.62 -12.17
CA GLY A 147 -4.95 -13.45 -12.78
C GLY A 147 -6.09 -13.18 -11.80
N ARG A 148 -5.82 -13.07 -10.50
CA ARG A 148 -6.81 -12.74 -9.45
C ARG A 148 -6.48 -11.44 -8.71
N LEU A 149 -5.24 -10.97 -8.82
CA LEU A 149 -4.79 -9.68 -8.29
C LEU A 149 -4.84 -8.62 -9.38
N ARG A 150 -5.02 -7.40 -8.97
CA ARG A 150 -4.74 -6.18 -9.74
C ARG A 150 -4.13 -5.16 -8.80
N GLY A 151 -3.29 -4.28 -9.30
CA GLY A 151 -2.65 -3.29 -8.43
C GLY A 151 -1.50 -2.55 -9.08
N VAL A 152 -0.67 -1.98 -8.23
CA VAL A 152 0.50 -1.20 -8.61
C VAL A 152 1.71 -1.74 -7.87
N LEU A 153 2.80 -1.96 -8.59
CA LEU A 153 4.13 -2.12 -8.02
C LEU A 153 4.80 -0.74 -8.07
N HIS A 154 4.81 -0.04 -6.93
CA HIS A 154 5.29 1.34 -6.90
C HIS A 154 6.82 1.41 -6.94
N CYS A 155 7.35 2.52 -7.46
CA CYS A 155 8.79 2.84 -7.46
C CYS A 155 9.70 1.66 -7.92
N TYR A 156 9.25 0.88 -8.90
CA TYR A 156 9.95 -0.34 -9.33
C TYR A 156 11.39 -0.07 -9.76
N SER A 157 12.34 -0.79 -9.18
CA SER A 157 13.78 -0.63 -9.42
C SER A 157 14.46 -1.86 -10.04
N GLY A 158 13.69 -2.90 -10.39
CA GLY A 158 14.20 -4.13 -10.98
C GLY A 158 14.39 -4.08 -12.50
N SER A 159 14.63 -5.24 -13.12
CA SER A 159 14.89 -5.33 -14.56
C SER A 159 13.61 -5.31 -15.42
N ALA A 160 13.76 -4.93 -16.69
CA ALA A 160 12.67 -4.96 -17.65
C ALA A 160 12.13 -6.39 -17.92
N GLU A 161 12.97 -7.41 -17.76
CA GLU A 161 12.55 -8.82 -17.89
C GLU A 161 11.59 -9.21 -16.77
N MET A 162 11.85 -8.75 -15.55
CA MET A 162 11.01 -9.05 -14.39
C MET A 162 9.65 -8.32 -14.46
N ILE A 163 9.56 -7.13 -15.02
CA ILE A 163 8.28 -6.44 -15.24
C ILE A 163 7.29 -7.34 -15.97
N ARG A 164 7.75 -8.10 -16.98
CA ARG A 164 6.87 -9.02 -17.74
C ARG A 164 6.33 -10.17 -16.91
N GLN A 165 7.06 -10.54 -15.86
CA GLN A 165 6.61 -11.58 -14.91
C GLN A 165 5.60 -10.99 -13.93
N TYR A 166 5.89 -9.82 -13.37
CA TYR A 166 4.95 -9.09 -12.49
C TYR A 166 3.63 -8.79 -13.20
N ALA A 167 3.67 -8.30 -14.43
CA ALA A 167 2.47 -8.00 -15.23
C ALA A 167 1.58 -9.22 -15.55
N ARG A 168 2.01 -10.44 -15.22
CA ARG A 168 1.17 -11.65 -15.27
C ARG A 168 0.52 -11.97 -13.93
N CYS A 169 1.00 -11.37 -12.86
CA CYS A 169 0.56 -11.62 -11.49
C CYS A 169 -0.38 -10.53 -10.99
N VAL A 170 -0.13 -9.27 -11.40
CA VAL A 170 -0.83 -8.07 -10.91
C VAL A 170 -1.37 -7.24 -12.07
#